data_89a1fc7151a5729340fd1d0e7c5f222b
#
_entry.id   89a1fc7151a5729340fd1d0e7c5f222b
#
_cell.length_a   1.000
_cell.length_b   1.000
_cell.length_c   1.000
_cell.angle_alpha   90.00
_cell.angle_beta   90.00
_cell.angle_gamma   90.00
#
_symmetry.space_group_name_H-M   'P 1'
#
loop_
_entity.id
_entity.type
_entity.pdbx_description
1 polymer ?
#
loop_
_entity_poly.entity_id
_entity_poly.type
_entity_poly.pdbx_seq_one_letter_code
_entity_poly.pdbx_strand_id
1 'polypeptide(L)' 'MAIFARELIGKDVVDSHNETLGKITDIVFDVQSGSITTIIVTLEGDLNPNMLPWDGESGKVMIPVDDVSRFSNKIHLNK' A
#
# COMPACT_ATOMS: atom_id res chain seq x y z
N MET A 1 5.98 -18.12 -2.24
CA MET A 1 5.44 -18.20 -0.88
C MET A 1 4.05 -17.58 -0.86
N ALA A 2 3.10 -18.26 -0.24
CA ALA A 2 1.72 -17.76 -0.15
C ALA A 2 1.51 -17.11 1.21
N ILE A 3 0.78 -15.98 1.21
CA ILE A 3 0.37 -15.32 2.44
C ILE A 3 -1.12 -15.04 2.36
N PHE A 4 -1.75 -14.89 3.49
CA PHE A 4 -3.16 -14.55 3.53
C PHE A 4 -3.33 -13.03 3.43
N ALA A 5 -4.40 -12.60 2.74
CA ALA A 5 -4.70 -11.17 2.62
C ALA A 5 -4.81 -10.51 3.99
N ARG A 6 -5.37 -11.21 4.98
CA ARG A 6 -5.50 -10.67 6.34
C ARG A 6 -4.15 -10.37 6.99
N GLU A 7 -3.07 -10.97 6.50
CA GLU A 7 -1.73 -10.69 7.00
C GLU A 7 -1.19 -9.37 6.48
N LEU A 8 -1.73 -8.90 5.35
CA LEU A 8 -1.34 -7.62 4.78
C LEU A 8 -2.11 -6.45 5.40
N ILE A 9 -3.38 -6.69 5.75
CA ILE A 9 -4.22 -5.63 6.32
C ILE A 9 -3.65 -5.21 7.66
N GLY A 10 -3.47 -3.90 7.83
CA GLY A 10 -2.94 -3.33 9.06
C GLY A 10 -1.43 -3.20 9.10
N LYS A 11 -0.71 -3.73 8.09
CA LYS A 11 0.74 -3.56 8.06
C LYS A 11 1.12 -2.14 7.69
N ASP A 12 2.21 -1.67 8.28
CA ASP A 12 2.78 -0.37 7.96
C ASP A 12 3.36 -0.39 6.55
N VAL A 13 3.19 0.71 5.84
CA VAL A 13 3.73 0.91 4.51
C VAL A 13 4.77 2.01 4.58
N VAL A 14 5.98 1.72 4.12
CA VAL A 14 7.09 2.68 4.13
C VAL A 14 7.57 2.93 2.70
N ASP A 15 7.99 4.17 2.45
CA ASP A 15 8.49 4.56 1.13
C ASP A 15 9.97 4.17 0.96
N SER A 16 10.56 4.56 -0.17
CA SER A 16 11.95 4.23 -0.46
C SER A 16 12.95 4.91 0.48
N HIS A 17 12.51 5.93 1.22
CA HIS A 17 13.33 6.61 2.22
C HIS A 17 13.06 6.07 3.62
N ASN A 18 12.34 4.96 3.72
CA ASN A 18 11.99 4.30 4.99
C ASN A 18 11.09 5.15 5.90
N GLU A 19 10.34 6.06 5.31
CA GLU A 19 9.34 6.84 6.03
C GLU A 19 8.00 6.14 5.99
N THR A 20 7.33 6.06 7.13
CA THR A 20 6.02 5.42 7.23
C THR A 20 4.95 6.33 6.63
N LEU A 21 4.24 5.81 5.64
CA LEU A 21 3.12 6.53 5.02
C LEU A 21 1.81 6.27 5.74
N GLY A 22 1.58 5.05 6.15
CA GLY A 22 0.33 4.65 6.78
C GLY A 22 0.23 3.14 6.84
N LYS A 23 -1.01 2.65 6.84
CA LYS A 23 -1.29 1.21 6.96
C LYS A 23 -2.18 0.76 5.81
N ILE A 24 -1.99 -0.49 5.38
CA ILE A 24 -2.88 -1.11 4.39
C ILE A 24 -4.24 -1.31 5.04
N THR A 25 -5.28 -0.80 4.41
CA THR A 25 -6.66 -0.98 4.88
C THR A 25 -7.52 -1.76 3.90
N ASP A 26 -7.06 -1.94 2.66
CA ASP A 26 -7.78 -2.74 1.68
C ASP A 26 -6.84 -3.18 0.56
N ILE A 27 -7.29 -4.15 -0.21
CA ILE A 27 -6.53 -4.73 -1.31
C ILE A 27 -7.48 -4.87 -2.48
N VAL A 28 -7.01 -4.49 -3.68
CA VAL A 28 -7.78 -4.62 -4.91
C VAL A 28 -7.12 -5.71 -5.76
N PHE A 29 -7.92 -6.64 -6.26
CA PHE A 29 -7.41 -7.64 -7.18
C PHE A 29 -8.34 -7.82 -8.36
N ASP A 30 -7.76 -8.31 -9.46
CA ASP A 30 -8.48 -8.58 -10.67
C ASP A 30 -9.13 -9.97 -10.56
N VAL A 31 -10.46 -10.02 -10.66
CA VAL A 31 -11.18 -11.28 -10.49
C VAL A 31 -10.91 -12.27 -11.64
N GLN A 32 -10.53 -11.77 -12.81
CA GLN A 32 -10.23 -12.64 -13.95
C GLN A 32 -8.90 -13.36 -13.79
N SER A 33 -7.86 -12.61 -13.42
CA SER A 33 -6.52 -13.17 -13.26
C SER A 33 -6.28 -13.71 -11.87
N GLY A 34 -7.02 -13.22 -10.86
CA GLY A 34 -6.78 -13.52 -9.46
C GLY A 34 -5.58 -12.78 -8.88
N SER A 35 -5.00 -11.84 -9.62
CA SER A 35 -3.81 -11.12 -9.19
C SER A 35 -4.16 -9.86 -8.42
N ILE A 36 -3.39 -9.57 -7.36
CA ILE A 36 -3.50 -8.29 -6.66
C ILE A 36 -2.94 -7.21 -7.57
N THR A 37 -3.71 -6.14 -7.75
CA THR A 37 -3.30 -5.02 -8.61
C THR A 37 -2.93 -3.79 -7.82
N THR A 38 -3.55 -3.57 -6.67
CA THR A 38 -3.43 -2.32 -5.93
C THR A 38 -3.59 -2.57 -4.44
N ILE A 39 -2.86 -1.83 -3.63
CA ILE A 39 -3.11 -1.78 -2.20
C ILE A 39 -3.67 -0.40 -1.87
N ILE A 40 -4.59 -0.34 -0.92
CA ILE A 40 -5.16 0.90 -0.44
C ILE A 40 -4.57 1.18 0.93
N VAL A 41 -3.94 2.34 1.05
CA VAL A 41 -3.21 2.74 2.26
C VAL A 41 -3.89 3.96 2.87
N THR A 42 -4.27 3.84 4.14
CA THR A 42 -4.76 4.98 4.90
C THR A 42 -3.56 5.70 5.48
N LEU A 43 -3.40 6.97 5.10
CA LEU A 43 -2.23 7.77 5.48
C LEU A 43 -2.28 8.15 6.95
N GLU A 44 -1.12 8.23 7.57
CA GLU A 44 -0.97 8.64 8.96
C GLU A 44 -0.80 10.16 9.06
N GLY A 45 -1.26 10.71 10.19
CA GLY A 45 -1.01 12.11 10.53
C GLY A 45 -1.59 13.05 9.50
N ASP A 46 -0.81 14.07 9.17
CA ASP A 46 -1.23 15.14 8.29
C ASP A 46 -0.76 14.96 6.85
N LEU A 47 -0.35 13.74 6.47
CA LEU A 47 0.08 13.49 5.10
C LEU A 47 -1.06 13.78 4.14
N ASN A 48 -0.73 14.55 3.10
CA ASN A 48 -1.68 14.94 2.09
C ASN A 48 -1.52 14.02 0.87
N PRO A 49 -2.58 13.28 0.48
CA PRO A 49 -2.47 12.38 -0.70
C PRO A 49 -2.02 13.11 -1.96
N ASN A 50 -2.35 14.39 -2.11
CA ASN A 50 -1.98 15.17 -3.29
C ASN A 50 -0.48 15.42 -3.39
N MET A 51 0.26 15.24 -2.31
CA MET A 51 1.72 15.42 -2.29
C MET A 51 2.46 14.12 -2.60
N LEU A 52 1.75 13.03 -2.82
CA LEU A 52 2.33 11.72 -3.10
C LEU A 52 2.17 11.38 -4.58
N PRO A 53 3.02 10.50 -5.12
CA PRO A 53 2.97 10.17 -6.55
C PRO A 53 1.81 9.25 -6.96
N TRP A 54 0.97 8.84 -6.03
CA TRP A 54 -0.16 7.94 -6.30
C TRP A 54 -1.48 8.67 -6.20
N ASP A 55 -2.49 8.15 -6.88
CA ASP A 55 -3.85 8.68 -6.79
C ASP A 55 -4.40 8.47 -5.40
N GLY A 56 -5.07 9.48 -4.86
CA GLY A 56 -5.65 9.35 -3.53
C GLY A 56 -6.67 10.43 -3.23
N GLU A 57 -7.48 10.15 -2.24
CA GLU A 57 -8.47 11.09 -1.71
C GLU A 57 -8.86 10.67 -0.31
N SER A 58 -9.39 11.62 0.46
CA SER A 58 -9.95 11.35 1.79
C SER A 58 -8.95 10.65 2.72
N GLY A 59 -7.67 11.03 2.64
CA GLY A 59 -6.62 10.47 3.51
C GLY A 59 -6.16 9.08 3.13
N LYS A 60 -6.51 8.61 1.92
CA LYS A 60 -6.09 7.29 1.42
C LYS A 60 -5.42 7.44 0.07
N VAL A 61 -4.49 6.52 -0.22
CA VAL A 61 -3.86 6.45 -1.55
C VAL A 61 -3.98 5.04 -2.10
N MET A 62 -4.06 4.96 -3.43
CA MET A 62 -4.12 3.70 -4.17
C MET A 62 -2.75 3.46 -4.78
N ILE A 63 -2.04 2.46 -4.27
CA ILE A 63 -0.66 2.18 -4.70
C ILE A 63 -0.66 0.92 -5.53
N PRO A 64 -0.23 1.00 -6.81
CA PRO A 64 -0.10 -0.21 -7.64
C PRO A 64 0.87 -1.19 -7.00
N VAL A 65 0.54 -2.47 -7.06
CA VAL A 65 1.39 -3.50 -6.45
C VAL A 65 2.78 -3.53 -7.10
N ASP A 66 2.90 -3.04 -8.33
CA ASP A 66 4.18 -2.95 -9.03
C ASP A 66 5.16 -1.99 -8.33
N ASP A 67 4.66 -1.09 -7.51
CA ASP A 67 5.51 -0.17 -6.75
C ASP A 67 5.94 -0.75 -5.40
N VAL A 68 5.52 -1.95 -5.07
CA VAL A 68 5.96 -2.65 -3.86
C VAL A 68 7.25 -3.39 -4.17
N SER A 69 8.30 -3.09 -3.41
CA SER A 69 9.59 -3.75 -3.58
C SER A 69 9.74 -4.98 -2.70
N ARG A 70 9.09 -5.00 -1.54
CA ARG A 70 9.26 -6.12 -0.61
C ARG A 70 8.08 -6.19 0.36
N PHE A 71 7.59 -7.41 0.59
CA PHE A 71 6.61 -7.73 1.62
C PHE A 71 7.35 -8.40 2.78
N SER A 72 7.30 -7.78 3.95
CA SER A 72 7.92 -8.33 5.16
C SER A 72 7.08 -7.86 6.36
N ASN A 73 7.70 -7.59 7.52
CA ASN A 73 6.98 -7.01 8.65
C ASN A 73 6.36 -5.67 8.32
N LYS A 74 6.98 -4.96 7.38
CA LYS A 74 6.46 -3.74 6.79
C LYS A 74 6.41 -3.94 5.29
N ILE A 75 5.55 -3.18 4.63
CA ILE A 75 5.47 -3.20 3.18
C ILE A 75 6.36 -2.09 2.66
N HIS A 76 7.37 -2.45 1.88
CA HIS A 76 8.36 -1.50 1.37
C HIS A 76 8.05 -1.15 -0.07
N LEU A 77 7.98 0.14 -0.36
CA LEU A 77 7.75 0.66 -1.70
C LEU A 77 9.07 1.01 -2.36
N ASN A 78 9.06 1.07 -3.70
CA ASN A 78 10.25 1.45 -4.47
C ASN A 78 10.28 2.93 -4.86
N LYS A 79 9.30 3.68 -4.39
CA LYS A 79 9.23 5.14 -4.65
C LYS A 79 9.23 5.96 -3.40
#